data_a82f2cb81319fa04b72c67a5b007bce0
#
_entry.id   a82f2cb81319fa04b72c67a5b007bce0
#
_cell.length_a   1.000
_cell.length_b   1.000
_cell.length_c   1.000
_cell.angle_alpha   90.00
_cell.angle_beta   90.00
_cell.angle_gamma   90.00
#
_symmetry.space_group_name_H-M   'P 1'
#
loop_
_entity.id
_entity.type
_entity.pdbx_description
1 polymer ?
#
loop_
_entity_poly.entity_id
_entity_poly.type
_entity_poly.pdbx_seq_one_letter_code
_entity_poly.pdbx_strand_id
1 'polypeptide(L)'
;MPNTQILAGPQVRLRPPVVEDAEALYARIASDPEVTRYLSWCPHSGVAETRRVITTLFNVGDEQTWLVEVDGQVAGLCARRRPQPYAVELGYCLAPQWWGRGLMSEAVSLMLADLRSDPTVYRVTAYCHADNAGSAGVLRRCGLSLEGRLARYAMFPNISDEPQDVLLFGKAVR
;
A
#
# COMPACT_ATOMS: atom_id res chain seq x y z
N MET A 1 -0.26 -18.28 6.57
CA MET A 1 -0.84 -17.87 7.86
C MET A 1 -1.48 -16.51 7.68
N PRO A 2 -2.68 -16.27 8.15
CA PRO A 2 -3.27 -14.94 8.08
C PRO A 2 -2.37 -13.95 8.84
N ASN A 3 -2.22 -12.74 8.29
CA ASN A 3 -1.47 -11.69 8.96
C ASN A 3 -2.22 -11.27 10.23
N THR A 4 -1.60 -11.48 11.38
CA THR A 4 -2.16 -11.08 12.69
C THR A 4 -1.32 -9.97 13.34
N GLN A 5 -0.28 -9.53 12.66
CA GLN A 5 0.69 -8.59 13.21
C GLN A 5 0.15 -7.17 13.24
N ILE A 6 0.32 -6.52 14.39
CA ILE A 6 0.06 -5.09 14.57
C ILE A 6 1.40 -4.38 14.62
N LEU A 7 1.55 -3.31 13.82
CA LEU A 7 2.71 -2.43 13.84
C LEU A 7 2.22 -1.05 14.31
N ALA A 8 2.84 -0.50 15.33
CA ALA A 8 2.41 0.76 15.91
C ALA A 8 3.57 1.77 15.96
N GLY A 9 3.27 2.98 15.52
CA GLY A 9 4.14 4.15 15.59
C GLY A 9 3.49 5.27 16.42
N PRO A 10 4.12 6.45 16.47
CA PRO A 10 3.62 7.59 17.22
C PRO A 10 2.23 8.10 16.79
N GLN A 11 1.93 8.06 15.48
CA GLN A 11 0.69 8.59 14.92
C GLN A 11 -0.11 7.53 14.16
N VAL A 12 0.55 6.46 13.68
CA VAL A 12 -0.02 5.46 12.80
C VAL A 12 -0.02 4.10 13.45
N ARG A 13 -1.11 3.38 13.32
CA ARG A 13 -1.23 1.97 13.68
C ARG A 13 -1.62 1.17 12.44
N LEU A 14 -0.86 0.12 12.17
CA LEU A 14 -1.17 -0.85 11.12
C LEU A 14 -1.74 -2.10 11.78
N ARG A 15 -2.94 -2.49 11.40
CA ARG A 15 -3.57 -3.73 11.85
C ARG A 15 -4.22 -4.50 10.70
N PRO A 16 -4.35 -5.82 10.80
CA PRO A 16 -5.09 -6.58 9.80
C PRO A 16 -6.54 -6.07 9.68
N PRO A 17 -7.08 -5.97 8.45
CA PRO A 17 -8.49 -5.65 8.25
C PRO A 17 -9.38 -6.80 8.72
N VAL A 18 -10.54 -6.44 9.27
CA VAL A 18 -11.61 -7.37 9.62
C VAL A 18 -12.88 -7.00 8.85
N VAL A 19 -13.84 -7.93 8.78
CA VAL A 19 -15.04 -7.73 7.96
C VAL A 19 -15.88 -6.52 8.39
N GLU A 20 -15.83 -6.18 9.65
CA GLU A 20 -16.49 -5.00 10.26
C GLU A 20 -15.94 -3.67 9.75
N ASP A 21 -14.74 -3.66 9.20
CA ASP A 21 -14.13 -2.47 8.61
C ASP A 21 -14.74 -2.09 7.24
N ALA A 22 -15.55 -2.94 6.65
CA ALA A 22 -16.00 -2.80 5.27
C ALA A 22 -16.70 -1.46 4.99
N GLU A 23 -17.52 -0.98 5.90
CA GLU A 23 -18.23 0.29 5.73
C GLU A 23 -17.28 1.49 5.77
N ALA A 24 -16.38 1.52 6.75
CA ALA A 24 -15.41 2.61 6.89
C ALA A 24 -14.38 2.57 5.74
N LEU A 25 -13.91 1.39 5.35
CA LEU A 25 -13.00 1.22 4.22
C LEU A 25 -13.64 1.63 2.90
N TYR A 26 -14.90 1.24 2.66
CA TYR A 26 -15.64 1.67 1.49
C TYR A 26 -15.78 3.18 1.43
N ALA A 27 -16.32 3.77 2.49
CA ALA A 27 -16.67 5.19 2.52
C ALA A 27 -15.45 6.13 2.39
N ARG A 28 -14.28 5.71 2.89
CA ARG A 28 -13.09 6.59 2.99
C ARG A 28 -12.01 6.28 1.96
N ILE A 29 -11.97 5.09 1.44
CA ILE A 29 -10.88 4.60 0.58
C ILE A 29 -11.43 4.01 -0.72
N ALA A 30 -12.21 2.92 -0.61
CA ALA A 30 -12.49 2.07 -1.75
C ALA A 30 -13.49 2.68 -2.75
N SER A 31 -14.31 3.63 -2.35
CA SER A 31 -15.24 4.36 -3.22
C SER A 31 -14.66 5.66 -3.79
N ASP A 32 -13.50 6.11 -3.27
CA ASP A 32 -12.96 7.43 -3.58
C ASP A 32 -12.11 7.41 -4.87
N PRO A 33 -12.51 8.12 -5.95
CA PRO A 33 -11.75 8.17 -7.20
C PRO A 33 -10.39 8.88 -7.07
N GLU A 34 -10.21 9.79 -6.10
CA GLU A 34 -8.91 10.40 -5.85
C GLU A 34 -7.94 9.41 -5.24
N VAL A 35 -8.40 8.57 -4.30
CA VAL A 35 -7.59 7.51 -3.69
C VAL A 35 -7.20 6.47 -4.73
N THR A 36 -8.16 6.04 -5.54
CA THR A 36 -7.97 4.93 -6.50
C THR A 36 -7.29 5.33 -7.79
N ARG A 37 -7.13 6.62 -8.05
CA ARG A 37 -6.59 7.13 -9.32
C ARG A 37 -5.34 6.42 -9.80
N TYR A 38 -4.37 6.21 -8.91
CA TYR A 38 -3.08 5.58 -9.20
C TYR A 38 -2.99 4.15 -8.66
N LEU A 39 -4.12 3.47 -8.47
CA LEU A 39 -4.18 2.08 -8.05
C LEU A 39 -4.50 1.15 -9.23
N SER A 40 -4.21 -0.13 -9.04
CA SER A 40 -4.45 -1.19 -10.04
C SER A 40 -5.89 -1.69 -10.09
N TRP A 41 -6.79 -1.12 -9.29
CA TRP A 41 -8.19 -1.50 -9.18
C TRP A 41 -9.11 -0.28 -9.22
N CYS A 42 -10.34 -0.48 -9.66
CA CYS A 42 -11.35 0.57 -9.76
C CYS A 42 -12.07 0.78 -8.43
N PRO A 43 -12.68 1.97 -8.21
CA PRO A 43 -13.53 2.18 -7.04
C PRO A 43 -14.57 1.05 -6.91
N HIS A 44 -14.77 0.59 -5.69
CA HIS A 44 -15.78 -0.44 -5.40
C HIS A 44 -17.19 0.11 -5.64
N SER A 45 -18.07 -0.74 -6.11
CA SER A 45 -19.47 -0.41 -6.39
C SER A 45 -20.36 -0.29 -5.15
N GLY A 46 -19.89 -0.81 -4.02
CA GLY A 46 -20.64 -0.79 -2.75
C GLY A 46 -19.89 -1.50 -1.62
N VAL A 47 -20.44 -1.38 -0.41
CA VAL A 47 -19.90 -2.01 0.81
C VAL A 47 -19.80 -3.54 0.66
N ALA A 48 -20.76 -4.17 -0.05
CA ALA A 48 -20.73 -5.61 -0.26
C ALA A 48 -19.50 -6.08 -1.03
N GLU A 49 -19.05 -5.30 -2.02
CA GLU A 49 -17.79 -5.58 -2.73
C GLU A 49 -16.59 -5.44 -1.81
N THR A 50 -16.54 -4.36 -1.02
CA THR A 50 -15.46 -4.15 -0.04
C THR A 50 -15.40 -5.30 0.97
N ARG A 51 -16.56 -5.74 1.47
CA ARG A 51 -16.65 -6.89 2.39
C ARG A 51 -16.10 -8.17 1.75
N ARG A 52 -16.48 -8.43 0.49
CA ARG A 52 -15.95 -9.56 -0.26
C ARG A 52 -14.42 -9.47 -0.41
N VAL A 53 -13.89 -8.31 -0.76
CA VAL A 53 -12.44 -8.10 -0.90
C VAL A 53 -11.71 -8.40 0.42
N ILE A 54 -12.22 -7.88 1.54
CA ILE A 54 -11.62 -8.15 2.86
C ILE A 54 -11.58 -9.65 3.16
N THR A 55 -12.65 -10.36 2.84
CA THR A 55 -12.79 -11.78 3.21
C THR A 55 -12.14 -12.76 2.24
N THR A 56 -11.91 -12.36 0.98
CA THR A 56 -11.46 -13.30 -0.07
C THR A 56 -10.15 -12.92 -0.75
N LEU A 57 -9.69 -11.68 -0.66
CA LEU A 57 -8.50 -11.21 -1.34
C LEU A 57 -7.39 -10.72 -0.40
N PHE A 58 -7.73 -10.08 0.72
CA PHE A 58 -6.72 -9.61 1.65
C PHE A 58 -6.13 -10.76 2.46
N ASN A 59 -4.82 -10.71 2.66
CA ASN A 59 -4.06 -11.70 3.43
C ASN A 59 -4.20 -13.13 2.90
N VAL A 60 -4.27 -13.26 1.57
CA VAL A 60 -4.32 -14.54 0.86
C VAL A 60 -3.00 -14.78 0.14
N GLY A 61 -2.46 -16.01 0.23
CA GLY A 61 -1.18 -16.38 -0.35
C GLY A 61 -0.02 -15.61 0.29
N ASP A 62 0.79 -14.99 -0.56
CA ASP A 62 1.98 -14.24 -0.13
C ASP A 62 1.71 -12.75 0.16
N GLU A 63 0.45 -12.33 0.02
CA GLU A 63 0.05 -10.96 0.32
C GLU A 63 -0.25 -10.78 1.81
N GLN A 64 0.25 -9.68 2.35
CA GLN A 64 -0.12 -9.20 3.68
C GLN A 64 -0.63 -7.77 3.57
N THR A 65 -1.85 -7.55 4.05
CA THR A 65 -2.55 -6.27 4.00
C THR A 65 -2.87 -5.78 5.40
N TRP A 66 -2.65 -4.50 5.64
CA TRP A 66 -3.02 -3.77 6.86
C TRP A 66 -3.92 -2.60 6.54
N LEU A 67 -4.87 -2.34 7.42
CA LEU A 67 -5.46 -1.01 7.54
C LEU A 67 -4.47 -0.06 8.20
N VAL A 68 -4.40 1.15 7.68
CA VAL A 68 -3.74 2.28 8.33
C VAL A 68 -4.76 3.00 9.18
N GLU A 69 -4.55 3.02 10.48
CA GLU A 69 -5.37 3.77 11.44
C GLU A 69 -4.62 5.02 11.90
N VAL A 70 -5.34 6.13 11.95
CA VAL A 70 -4.89 7.41 12.54
C VAL A 70 -6.02 7.91 13.43
N ASP A 71 -5.72 8.22 14.68
CA ASP A 71 -6.72 8.66 15.68
C ASP A 71 -7.93 7.70 15.78
N GLY A 72 -7.70 6.39 15.67
CA GLY A 72 -8.74 5.36 15.70
C GLY A 72 -9.63 5.29 14.46
N GLN A 73 -9.28 5.99 13.39
CA GLN A 73 -10.03 6.01 12.14
C GLN A 73 -9.28 5.31 11.02
N VAL A 74 -10.02 4.62 10.15
CA VAL A 74 -9.48 4.05 8.92
C VAL A 74 -9.01 5.18 8.01
N ALA A 75 -7.71 5.26 7.75
CA ALA A 75 -7.07 6.31 6.97
C ALA A 75 -6.52 5.80 5.63
N GLY A 76 -6.21 4.52 5.50
CA GLY A 76 -5.63 3.95 4.30
C GLY A 76 -5.38 2.46 4.37
N LEU A 77 -4.64 1.98 3.40
CA LEU A 77 -4.18 0.60 3.29
C LEU A 77 -2.67 0.56 3.06
N CYS A 78 -2.02 -0.42 3.64
CA CYS A 78 -0.68 -0.85 3.28
C CYS A 78 -0.69 -2.34 2.95
N ALA A 79 0.08 -2.73 1.95
CA ALA A 79 0.23 -4.12 1.58
C ALA A 79 1.69 -4.45 1.24
N ARG A 80 2.06 -5.71 1.40
CA ARG A 80 3.31 -6.25 0.90
C ARG A 80 3.08 -7.62 0.28
N ARG A 81 3.86 -7.94 -0.74
CA ARG A 81 3.89 -9.26 -1.38
C ARG A 81 5.32 -9.68 -1.65
N ARG A 82 5.55 -10.97 -1.84
CA ARG A 82 6.88 -11.54 -2.15
C ARG A 82 6.94 -12.00 -3.60
N PRO A 83 7.33 -11.15 -4.55
CA PRO A 83 7.52 -11.57 -5.94
C PRO A 83 8.70 -12.53 -6.10
N GLN A 84 9.64 -12.51 -5.16
CA GLN A 84 10.79 -13.41 -5.06
C GLN A 84 11.00 -13.82 -3.59
N PRO A 85 11.60 -15.00 -3.31
CA PRO A 85 11.82 -15.45 -1.92
C PRO A 85 12.59 -14.47 -1.06
N TYR A 86 13.47 -13.67 -1.67
CA TYR A 86 14.37 -12.71 -1.01
C TYR A 86 13.93 -11.25 -1.16
N ALA A 87 12.85 -10.97 -1.89
CA ALA A 87 12.41 -9.62 -2.19
C ALA A 87 10.95 -9.39 -1.81
N VAL A 88 10.66 -8.22 -1.27
CA VAL A 88 9.31 -7.77 -0.92
C VAL A 88 8.96 -6.52 -1.71
N GLU A 89 7.77 -6.48 -2.26
CA GLU A 89 7.20 -5.31 -2.91
C GLU A 89 6.14 -4.69 -2.02
N LEU A 90 6.18 -3.38 -1.86
CA LEU A 90 5.23 -2.60 -1.05
C LEU A 90 4.20 -1.89 -1.93
N GLY A 91 2.97 -1.81 -1.45
CA GLY A 91 1.90 -0.99 -2.00
C GLY A 91 1.14 -0.28 -0.88
N TYR A 92 0.55 0.87 -1.17
CA TYR A 92 -0.21 1.64 -0.19
C TYR A 92 -1.12 2.67 -0.85
N CYS A 93 -2.12 3.10 -0.10
CA CYS A 93 -2.94 4.26 -0.39
C CYS A 93 -3.42 4.93 0.90
N LEU A 94 -3.75 6.20 0.82
CA LEU A 94 -4.20 7.03 1.95
C LEU A 94 -5.34 7.94 1.51
N ALA A 95 -6.34 8.10 2.35
CA ALA A 95 -7.44 9.04 2.08
C ALA A 95 -6.94 10.49 2.04
N PRO A 96 -7.51 11.34 1.16
CA PRO A 96 -7.01 12.69 0.92
C PRO A 96 -6.89 13.59 2.16
N GLN A 97 -7.82 13.46 3.12
CA GLN A 97 -7.78 14.25 4.36
C GLN A 97 -6.54 14.00 5.24
N TRP A 98 -5.82 12.91 4.96
CA TRP A 98 -4.62 12.53 5.69
C TRP A 98 -3.32 12.82 4.94
N TRP A 99 -3.41 13.34 3.70
CA TRP A 99 -2.23 13.66 2.89
C TRP A 99 -1.39 14.80 3.47
N GLY A 100 -0.12 14.84 3.08
CA GLY A 100 0.78 15.95 3.45
C GLY A 100 1.23 15.99 4.90
N ARG A 101 0.87 14.99 5.73
CA ARG A 101 1.14 14.95 7.17
C ARG A 101 2.24 13.97 7.55
N GLY A 102 2.90 13.33 6.60
CA GLY A 102 3.96 12.34 6.84
C GLY A 102 3.46 10.97 7.31
N LEU A 103 2.15 10.76 7.43
CA LEU A 103 1.56 9.55 7.98
C LEU A 103 1.87 8.29 7.16
N MET A 104 1.84 8.38 5.83
CA MET A 104 2.20 7.24 4.99
C MET A 104 3.71 6.95 5.06
N SER A 105 4.56 7.95 5.20
CA SER A 105 5.99 7.73 5.43
C SER A 105 6.25 7.00 6.75
N GLU A 106 5.48 7.31 7.79
CA GLU A 106 5.53 6.58 9.06
C GLU A 106 5.08 5.12 8.87
N ALA A 107 3.95 4.89 8.20
CA ALA A 107 3.43 3.54 7.92
C ALA A 107 4.43 2.68 7.14
N VAL A 108 5.01 3.22 6.07
CA VAL A 108 6.05 2.54 5.28
C VAL A 108 7.30 2.25 6.12
N SER A 109 7.70 3.19 6.98
CA SER A 109 8.85 3.00 7.88
C SER A 109 8.61 1.87 8.89
N LEU A 110 7.40 1.71 9.39
CA LEU A 110 7.02 0.57 10.25
C LEU A 110 7.16 -0.76 9.50
N MET A 111 6.66 -0.83 8.27
CA MET A 111 6.82 -2.04 7.43
C MET A 111 8.29 -2.35 7.14
N LEU A 112 9.11 -1.34 6.86
CA LEU A 112 10.55 -1.51 6.62
C LEU A 112 11.28 -1.99 7.87
N ALA A 113 10.91 -1.48 9.04
CA ALA A 113 11.49 -1.92 10.30
C ALA A 113 11.17 -3.39 10.59
N ASP A 114 9.93 -3.80 10.35
CA ASP A 114 9.50 -5.19 10.46
C ASP A 114 10.26 -6.12 9.51
N LEU A 115 10.41 -5.72 8.25
CA LEU A 115 11.12 -6.51 7.24
C LEU A 115 12.61 -6.69 7.54
N ARG A 116 13.24 -5.77 8.27
CA ARG A 116 14.64 -5.94 8.72
C ARG A 116 14.82 -7.08 9.72
N SER A 117 13.78 -7.45 10.43
CA SER A 117 13.82 -8.59 11.35
C SER A 117 13.72 -9.95 10.65
N ASP A 118 13.24 -9.97 9.40
CA ASP A 118 13.14 -11.18 8.59
C ASP A 118 14.47 -11.49 7.89
N PRO A 119 15.20 -12.54 8.30
CA PRO A 119 16.52 -12.85 7.75
C PRO A 119 16.49 -13.28 6.27
N THR A 120 15.32 -13.57 5.73
CA THR A 120 15.16 -14.00 4.32
C THR A 120 14.97 -12.81 3.36
N VAL A 121 14.71 -11.60 3.88
CA VAL A 121 14.50 -10.41 3.06
C VAL A 121 15.81 -9.66 2.87
N TYR A 122 16.23 -9.53 1.63
CA TYR A 122 17.42 -8.79 1.21
C TYR A 122 17.09 -7.49 0.48
N ARG A 123 15.90 -7.42 -0.09
CA ARG A 123 15.49 -6.31 -0.95
C ARG A 123 14.04 -5.91 -0.73
N VAL A 124 13.79 -4.62 -0.71
CA VAL A 124 12.43 -4.05 -0.76
C VAL A 124 12.31 -3.17 -1.99
N THR A 125 11.19 -3.31 -2.69
CA THR A 125 10.84 -2.49 -3.84
C THR A 125 9.45 -1.89 -3.69
N ALA A 126 9.20 -0.83 -4.41
CA ALA A 126 7.86 -0.30 -4.66
C ALA A 126 7.88 0.45 -5.99
N TYR A 127 6.78 0.44 -6.70
CA TYR A 127 6.63 1.30 -7.87
C TYR A 127 5.37 2.19 -7.73
N CYS A 128 5.38 3.30 -8.41
CA CYS A 128 4.23 4.18 -8.53
C CYS A 128 4.08 4.68 -9.96
N HIS A 129 2.88 5.12 -10.33
CA HIS A 129 2.67 5.80 -11.61
C HIS A 129 3.67 6.96 -11.75
N ALA A 130 4.19 7.19 -12.96
CA ALA A 130 5.24 8.19 -13.20
C ALA A 130 4.85 9.60 -12.74
N ASP A 131 3.56 9.94 -12.78
CA ASP A 131 3.03 11.23 -12.37
C ASP A 131 2.59 11.29 -10.89
N ASN A 132 2.71 10.19 -10.15
CA ASN A 132 2.34 10.14 -8.73
C ASN A 132 3.49 10.69 -7.85
N ALA A 133 3.63 12.02 -7.85
CA ALA A 133 4.68 12.69 -7.08
C ALA A 133 4.53 12.46 -5.56
N GLY A 134 3.31 12.31 -5.07
CA GLY A 134 3.03 12.04 -3.65
C GLY A 134 3.64 10.71 -3.20
N SER A 135 3.40 9.64 -3.95
CA SER A 135 3.97 8.31 -3.66
C SER A 135 5.49 8.31 -3.81
N ALA A 136 6.03 8.90 -4.89
CA ALA A 136 7.47 9.05 -5.07
C ALA A 136 8.14 9.77 -3.90
N GLY A 137 7.49 10.82 -3.37
CA GLY A 137 7.95 11.55 -2.19
C GLY A 137 8.00 10.70 -0.92
N VAL A 138 6.97 9.87 -0.70
CA VAL A 138 6.94 8.91 0.43
C VAL A 138 8.11 7.94 0.34
N LEU A 139 8.32 7.32 -0.82
CA LEU A 139 9.38 6.32 -1.02
C LEU A 139 10.77 6.91 -0.78
N ARG A 140 11.05 8.12 -1.30
CA ARG A 140 12.31 8.81 -1.06
C ARG A 140 12.53 9.12 0.42
N ARG A 141 11.51 9.62 1.12
CA ARG A 141 11.61 9.90 2.57
C ARG A 141 11.87 8.64 3.39
N CYS A 142 11.39 7.49 2.94
CA CYS A 142 11.67 6.19 3.57
C CYS A 142 13.02 5.59 3.17
N GLY A 143 13.81 6.30 2.37
CA GLY A 143 15.17 5.89 1.98
C GLY A 143 15.22 4.84 0.88
N LEU A 144 14.16 4.71 0.06
CA LEU A 144 14.23 3.96 -1.19
C LEU A 144 14.80 4.87 -2.28
N SER A 145 15.68 4.33 -3.10
CA SER A 145 16.29 5.03 -4.23
C SER A 145 15.50 4.78 -5.50
N LEU A 146 15.38 5.80 -6.35
CA LEU A 146 14.85 5.63 -7.69
C LEU A 146 15.84 4.78 -8.50
N GLU A 147 15.39 3.64 -8.98
CA GLU A 147 16.20 2.71 -9.80
C GLU A 147 15.92 2.84 -11.29
N GLY A 148 14.78 3.35 -11.66
CA GLY A 148 14.46 3.60 -13.05
C GLY A 148 13.02 4.02 -13.30
N ARG A 149 12.79 4.48 -14.54
CA ARG A 149 11.47 4.63 -15.14
C ARG A 149 11.25 3.46 -16.10
N LEU A 150 10.19 2.70 -15.86
CA LEU A 150 9.83 1.55 -16.67
C LEU A 150 8.68 1.93 -17.59
N ALA A 151 8.93 1.91 -18.91
CA ALA A 151 7.93 2.28 -19.89
C ALA A 151 6.85 1.20 -20.02
N ARG A 152 5.59 1.62 -20.10
CA ARG A 152 4.43 0.73 -20.32
C ARG A 152 4.39 -0.48 -19.38
N TYR A 153 4.72 -0.29 -18.12
CA TYR A 153 4.97 -1.37 -17.16
C TYR A 153 3.72 -1.90 -16.48
N ALA A 154 2.77 -1.04 -16.14
CA ALA A 154 1.61 -1.42 -15.34
C ALA A 154 0.30 -0.79 -15.82
N MET A 155 -0.80 -1.49 -15.55
CA MET A 155 -2.15 -0.98 -15.80
C MET A 155 -2.61 -0.10 -14.64
N PHE A 156 -3.19 1.04 -15.00
CA PHE A 156 -3.86 1.97 -14.08
C PHE A 156 -5.25 2.25 -14.64
N PRO A 157 -6.24 1.39 -14.37
CA PRO A 157 -7.53 1.39 -15.05
C PRO A 157 -8.33 2.68 -14.83
N ASN A 158 -8.01 3.45 -13.79
CA ASN A 158 -8.64 4.73 -13.52
C ASN A 158 -8.00 5.91 -14.29
N ILE A 159 -6.96 5.64 -15.07
CA ILE A 159 -6.26 6.64 -15.90
C ILE A 159 -6.40 6.29 -17.38
N SER A 160 -6.17 5.03 -17.76
CA SER A 160 -6.09 4.62 -19.16
C SER A 160 -6.33 3.12 -19.32
N ASP A 161 -6.86 2.73 -20.49
CA ASP A 161 -6.95 1.34 -20.91
C ASP A 161 -5.63 0.78 -21.44
N GLU A 162 -4.58 1.62 -21.51
CA GLU A 162 -3.24 1.21 -21.92
C GLU A 162 -2.28 1.18 -20.73
N PRO A 163 -1.26 0.26 -20.78
CA PRO A 163 -0.19 0.26 -19.76
C PRO A 163 0.50 1.63 -19.69
N GLN A 164 0.85 2.02 -18.47
CA GLN A 164 1.46 3.32 -18.15
C GLN A 164 2.88 3.13 -17.64
N ASP A 165 3.66 4.21 -17.72
CA ASP A 165 5.00 4.26 -17.16
C ASP A 165 4.95 4.32 -15.64
N VAL A 166 5.92 3.67 -15.01
CA VAL A 166 6.10 3.72 -13.56
C VAL A 166 7.50 4.17 -13.19
N LEU A 167 7.63 4.70 -11.98
CA LEU A 167 8.92 4.88 -11.31
C LEU A 167 9.13 3.70 -10.36
N LEU A 168 10.22 2.96 -10.56
CA LEU A 168 10.62 1.87 -9.69
C LEU A 168 11.61 2.38 -8.64
N PHE A 169 11.28 2.13 -7.39
CA PHE A 169 12.13 2.40 -6.24
C PHE A 169 12.58 1.11 -5.58
N GLY A 170 13.77 1.11 -5.04
CA GLY A 170 14.32 -0.06 -4.36
C GLY A 170 15.29 0.29 -3.24
N LYS A 171 15.49 -0.69 -2.36
CA LYS A 171 16.43 -0.61 -1.25
C LYS A 171 16.91 -1.99 -0.87
N ALA A 172 18.22 -2.15 -0.72
CA ALA A 172 18.79 -3.28 0.00
C ALA A 172 18.52 -3.10 1.50
N VAL A 173 18.12 -4.16 2.18
CA VAL A 173 17.86 -4.14 3.63
C VAL A 173 18.95 -4.88 4.41
N ARG A 174 19.86 -5.57 3.67
CA ARG A 174 21.07 -6.27 4.15
C ARG A 174 22.19 -6.13 3.15
#